data_8f0a3aebd9adf16aaba4148324d3b9b8
#
_entry.id   8f0a3aebd9adf16aaba4148324d3b9b8
#
_cell.length_a   1.000
_cell.length_b   1.000
_cell.length_c   1.000
_cell.angle_alpha   90.00
_cell.angle_beta   90.00
_cell.angle_gamma   90.00
#
_symmetry.space_group_name_H-M   'P 1'
#
loop_
_entity.id
_entity.type
_entity.pdbx_description
1 polymer ?
#
loop_
_entity_poly.entity_id
_entity_poly.type
_entity_poly.pdbx_seq_one_letter_code
_entity_poly.pdbx_strand_id
1 'polypeptide(L)'
;RIILLAKGRLVNLGCGTGHPSYVMSSSFANQTIAQIELFTQTAKYPVGVYTLPKHLDEKVARLQLKKLNAQLSVLTDQQAAYIGVSKEGPYKSNLYRY
;
A
#
# COMPACT_ATOMS: atom_id res chain seq x y z
N ARG A 1 13.81 -35.58 13.88
CA ARG A 1 12.61 -35.02 14.52
C ARG A 1 12.24 -33.72 13.81
N ILE A 2 11.01 -33.59 13.37
CA ILE A 2 10.49 -32.37 12.73
C ILE A 2 9.50 -31.74 13.69
N ILE A 3 9.57 -30.41 13.87
CA ILE A 3 8.63 -29.62 14.65
C ILE A 3 7.70 -28.91 13.69
N LEU A 4 6.42 -29.26 13.71
CA LEU A 4 5.39 -28.62 12.89
C LEU A 4 4.67 -27.53 13.69
N LEU A 5 4.88 -26.26 13.31
CA LEU A 5 4.24 -25.13 13.93
C LEU A 5 2.82 -24.93 13.43
N ALA A 6 1.92 -24.44 14.29
CA ALA A 6 0.50 -24.13 14.01
C ALA A 6 -0.23 -25.27 13.26
N LYS A 7 0.20 -26.52 13.38
CA LYS A 7 -0.37 -27.67 12.64
C LYS A 7 -0.38 -27.46 11.11
N GLY A 8 0.64 -26.78 10.57
CA GLY A 8 0.75 -26.46 9.14
C GLY A 8 -0.13 -25.31 8.67
N ARG A 9 -0.81 -24.56 9.57
CA ARG A 9 -1.56 -23.34 9.22
C ARG A 9 -0.67 -22.11 9.23
N LEU A 10 -1.25 -20.94 8.97
CA LEU A 10 -0.58 -19.63 9.02
C LEU A 10 0.07 -19.41 10.39
N VAL A 11 1.40 -19.49 10.43
CA VAL A 11 2.17 -19.47 11.69
C VAL A 11 2.07 -18.11 12.40
N ASN A 12 1.98 -17.03 11.67
CA ASN A 12 1.85 -15.67 12.20
C ASN A 12 0.52 -15.44 12.95
N LEU A 13 -0.51 -16.23 12.65
CA LEU A 13 -1.79 -16.20 13.34
C LEU A 13 -1.93 -17.34 14.35
N GLY A 14 -1.42 -18.54 14.02
CA GLY A 14 -1.53 -19.73 14.88
C GLY A 14 -0.52 -19.79 16.03
N CYS A 15 0.63 -19.11 15.90
CA CYS A 15 1.71 -19.06 16.89
C CYS A 15 2.16 -17.63 17.22
N GLY A 16 1.41 -16.61 16.77
CA GLY A 16 1.68 -15.20 17.01
C GLY A 16 0.41 -14.41 17.21
N THR A 17 0.56 -13.10 17.42
CA THR A 17 -0.55 -12.17 17.67
C THR A 17 -1.09 -11.50 16.40
N GLY A 18 -0.52 -11.83 15.22
CA GLY A 18 -0.84 -11.21 13.95
C GLY A 18 -0.27 -9.79 13.82
N HIS A 19 -0.76 -9.03 12.84
CA HIS A 19 -0.36 -7.64 12.64
C HIS A 19 -1.17 -6.67 13.50
N PRO A 20 -0.57 -5.55 13.93
CA PRO A 20 -1.29 -4.50 14.64
C PRO A 20 -2.47 -3.96 13.82
N SER A 21 -3.55 -3.60 14.50
CA SER A 21 -4.78 -3.07 13.85
C SER A 21 -4.50 -1.87 12.95
N TYR A 22 -3.55 -1.02 13.33
CA TYR A 22 -3.16 0.13 12.54
C TYR A 22 -2.56 -0.26 11.17
N VAL A 23 -1.69 -1.28 11.16
CA VAL A 23 -1.10 -1.80 9.92
C VAL A 23 -2.19 -2.39 9.02
N MET A 24 -3.10 -3.19 9.60
CA MET A 24 -4.22 -3.79 8.87
C MET A 24 -5.22 -2.74 8.37
N SER A 25 -5.41 -1.64 9.09
CA SER A 25 -6.24 -0.52 8.63
C SER A 25 -5.72 0.05 7.31
N SER A 26 -4.40 0.19 7.14
CA SER A 26 -3.81 0.63 5.87
C SER A 26 -4.08 -0.38 4.74
N SER A 27 -3.94 -1.67 5.02
CA SER A 27 -4.23 -2.73 4.06
C SER A 27 -5.70 -2.73 3.64
N PHE A 28 -6.63 -2.63 4.57
CA PHE A 28 -8.07 -2.58 4.27
C PHE A 28 -8.47 -1.32 3.52
N ALA A 29 -7.85 -0.17 3.81
CA ALA A 29 -8.05 1.05 3.06
C ALA A 29 -7.62 0.88 1.58
N ASN A 30 -6.47 0.25 1.34
CA ASN A 30 -6.03 -0.09 -0.01
C ASN A 30 -7.02 -1.03 -0.72
N GLN A 31 -7.49 -2.07 -0.06
CA GLN A 31 -8.46 -3.01 -0.62
C GLN A 31 -9.78 -2.31 -0.98
N THR A 32 -10.27 -1.43 -0.11
CA THR A 32 -11.49 -0.67 -0.36
C THR A 32 -11.34 0.28 -1.54
N ILE A 33 -10.23 1.02 -1.62
CA ILE A 33 -9.95 1.92 -2.74
C ILE A 33 -9.78 1.13 -4.04
N ALA A 34 -9.14 -0.04 -3.99
CA ALA A 34 -9.03 -0.93 -5.14
C ALA A 34 -10.40 -1.36 -5.69
N GLN A 35 -11.32 -1.75 -4.82
CA GLN A 35 -12.68 -2.11 -5.23
C GLN A 35 -13.43 -0.93 -5.86
N ILE A 36 -13.32 0.26 -5.26
CA ILE A 36 -13.92 1.47 -5.81
C ILE A 36 -13.36 1.78 -7.20
N GLU A 37 -12.03 1.74 -7.37
CA GLU A 37 -11.37 1.99 -8.65
C GLU A 37 -11.83 1.00 -9.73
N LEU A 38 -11.80 -0.29 -9.43
CA LEU A 38 -12.21 -1.34 -10.38
C LEU A 38 -13.70 -1.23 -10.75
N PHE A 39 -14.53 -0.89 -9.80
CA PHE A 39 -15.98 -0.74 -10.05
C PHE A 39 -16.29 0.52 -10.86
N THR A 40 -15.67 1.66 -10.52
CA THR A 40 -15.96 2.93 -11.18
C THR A 40 -15.24 3.10 -12.52
N GLN A 41 -14.12 2.39 -12.73
CA GLN A 41 -13.30 2.48 -13.93
C GLN A 41 -13.26 1.16 -14.71
N THR A 42 -14.34 0.39 -14.69
CA THR A 42 -14.43 -0.96 -15.28
C THR A 42 -13.93 -1.02 -16.72
N ALA A 43 -14.17 0.01 -17.52
CA ALA A 43 -13.71 0.07 -18.91
C ALA A 43 -12.16 0.06 -19.05
N LYS A 44 -11.43 0.48 -18.03
CA LYS A 44 -9.95 0.48 -18.02
C LYS A 44 -9.37 -0.88 -17.62
N TYR A 45 -10.18 -1.74 -17.02
CA TYR A 45 -9.74 -2.98 -16.40
C TYR A 45 -10.51 -4.19 -16.95
N PRO A 46 -10.27 -4.61 -18.20
CA PRO A 46 -10.82 -5.88 -18.69
C PRO A 46 -10.34 -7.05 -17.81
N VAL A 47 -10.93 -8.23 -17.95
CA VAL A 47 -10.55 -9.39 -17.12
C VAL A 47 -9.05 -9.67 -17.20
N GLY A 48 -8.35 -9.58 -16.08
CA GLY A 48 -6.89 -9.72 -16.01
C GLY A 48 -6.33 -9.38 -14.63
N VAL A 49 -4.99 -9.37 -14.51
CA VAL A 49 -4.27 -8.98 -13.30
C VAL A 49 -3.62 -7.61 -13.53
N TYR A 50 -3.87 -6.68 -12.64
CA TYR A 50 -3.40 -5.31 -12.75
C TYR A 50 -2.66 -4.86 -11.50
N THR A 51 -1.69 -3.97 -11.69
CA THR A 51 -1.14 -3.16 -10.60
C THR A 51 -1.85 -1.82 -10.60
N LEU A 52 -2.47 -1.46 -9.48
CA LEU A 52 -3.20 -0.20 -9.36
C LEU A 52 -2.28 1.02 -9.45
N PRO A 53 -2.80 2.17 -9.89
CA PRO A 53 -2.03 3.41 -9.96
C PRO A 53 -1.44 3.81 -8.61
N LYS A 54 -0.18 4.24 -8.58
CA LYS A 54 0.56 4.56 -7.34
C LYS A 54 -0.03 5.73 -6.56
N HIS A 55 -0.75 6.65 -7.20
CA HIS A 55 -1.45 7.72 -6.49
C HIS A 55 -2.52 7.22 -5.51
N LEU A 56 -3.07 6.00 -5.72
CA LEU A 56 -4.01 5.39 -4.79
C LEU A 56 -3.31 4.91 -3.51
N ASP A 57 -2.11 4.31 -3.62
CA ASP A 57 -1.27 3.97 -2.47
C ASP A 57 -0.92 5.22 -1.66
N GLU A 58 -0.52 6.28 -2.35
CA GLU A 58 -0.18 7.55 -1.71
C GLU A 58 -1.38 8.18 -1.00
N LYS A 59 -2.58 8.05 -1.58
CA LYS A 59 -3.80 8.50 -0.93
C LYS A 59 -4.02 7.80 0.42
N VAL A 60 -3.81 6.49 0.47
CA VAL A 60 -3.90 5.73 1.74
C VAL A 60 -2.85 6.22 2.72
N ALA A 61 -1.59 6.38 2.28
CA ALA A 61 -0.52 6.89 3.14
C ALA A 61 -0.86 8.27 3.73
N ARG A 62 -1.33 9.20 2.91
CA ARG A 62 -1.74 10.55 3.35
C ARG A 62 -2.87 10.51 4.38
N LEU A 63 -3.85 9.63 4.22
CA LEU A 63 -4.94 9.46 5.18
C LEU A 63 -4.43 8.96 6.54
N GLN A 64 -3.41 8.09 6.53
CA GLN A 64 -2.84 7.52 7.76
C GLN A 64 -1.90 8.49 8.51
N LEU A 65 -1.22 9.38 7.80
CA LEU A 65 -0.26 10.33 8.41
C LEU A 65 -0.92 11.20 9.49
N LYS A 66 -2.15 11.65 9.24
CA LYS A 66 -2.88 12.49 10.20
C LYS A 66 -3.06 11.80 11.55
N LYS A 67 -3.34 10.49 11.54
CA LYS A 67 -3.51 9.70 12.77
C LYS A 67 -2.21 9.56 13.56
N LEU A 68 -1.08 9.56 12.86
CA LEU A 68 0.26 9.47 13.47
C LEU A 68 0.81 10.83 13.87
N ASN A 69 0.06 11.93 13.67
CA ASN A 69 0.55 13.30 13.83
C ASN A 69 1.85 13.53 13.04
N ALA A 70 1.95 12.91 11.88
CA ALA A 70 3.08 13.02 10.98
C ALA A 70 2.74 13.90 9.77
N GLN A 71 3.74 14.58 9.23
CA GLN A 71 3.61 15.42 8.04
C GLN A 71 4.45 14.84 6.91
N LEU A 72 3.88 14.85 5.71
CA LEU A 72 4.63 14.48 4.51
C LEU A 72 5.60 15.61 4.17
N SER A 73 6.85 15.27 3.95
CA SER A 73 7.85 16.24 3.47
C SER A 73 7.48 16.77 2.09
N VAL A 74 7.65 18.06 1.90
CA VAL A 74 7.50 18.71 0.59
C VAL A 74 8.89 18.81 -0.05
N LEU A 75 9.08 18.13 -1.17
CA LEU A 75 10.36 18.13 -1.88
C LEU A 75 10.60 19.48 -2.55
N THR A 76 11.85 19.94 -2.51
CA THR A 76 12.32 20.99 -3.43
C THR A 76 12.54 20.41 -4.81
N ASP A 77 12.62 21.28 -5.83
CA ASP A 77 12.90 20.82 -7.21
C ASP A 77 14.25 20.11 -7.31
N GLN A 78 15.26 20.57 -6.56
CA GLN A 78 16.57 19.92 -6.50
C GLN A 78 16.51 18.53 -5.85
N GLN A 79 15.75 18.39 -4.77
CA GLN A 79 15.55 17.09 -4.10
C GLN A 79 14.82 16.10 -5.02
N ALA A 80 13.74 16.54 -5.65
CA ALA A 80 12.97 15.70 -6.57
C ALA A 80 13.85 15.25 -7.77
N ALA A 81 14.63 16.14 -8.35
CA ALA A 81 15.57 15.83 -9.43
C ALA A 81 16.67 14.85 -8.98
N TYR A 82 17.22 15.03 -7.76
CA TYR A 82 18.25 14.16 -7.23
C TYR A 82 17.79 12.72 -7.03
N ILE A 83 16.58 12.51 -6.51
CA ILE A 83 16.01 11.17 -6.30
C ILE A 83 15.25 10.63 -7.51
N GLY A 84 15.13 11.43 -8.59
CA GLY A 84 14.52 10.99 -9.85
C GLY A 84 12.99 10.80 -9.80
N VAL A 85 12.28 11.61 -9.00
CA VAL A 85 10.82 11.55 -8.89
C VAL A 85 10.17 12.88 -9.22
N SER A 86 8.86 12.88 -9.52
CA SER A 86 8.09 14.12 -9.62
C SER A 86 7.94 14.76 -8.23
N LYS A 87 8.02 16.08 -8.15
CA LYS A 87 7.80 16.85 -6.93
C LYS A 87 6.43 16.58 -6.30
N GLU A 88 5.42 16.40 -7.12
CA GLU A 88 4.03 16.16 -6.71
C GLU A 88 3.68 14.68 -6.57
N GLY A 89 4.63 13.79 -6.88
CA GLY A 89 4.41 12.34 -6.92
C GLY A 89 3.98 11.85 -8.31
N PRO A 90 3.75 10.58 -8.49
CA PRO A 90 3.98 9.50 -7.53
C PRO A 90 5.47 9.29 -7.23
N TYR A 91 5.77 8.92 -5.98
CA TYR A 91 7.15 8.75 -5.48
C TYR A 91 7.70 7.34 -5.67
N LYS A 92 6.88 6.42 -6.15
CA LYS A 92 7.25 5.04 -6.50
C LYS A 92 7.14 4.84 -8.01
N SER A 93 8.09 4.11 -8.60
CA SER A 93 8.00 3.73 -10.01
C SER A 93 6.81 2.79 -10.26
N ASN A 94 6.30 2.77 -11.49
CA ASN A 94 5.22 1.86 -11.89
C ASN A 94 5.62 0.38 -11.80
N LEU A 95 6.92 0.09 -11.76
CA LEU A 95 7.45 -1.26 -11.60
C LEU A 95 7.48 -1.72 -10.14
N TYR A 96 7.32 -0.80 -9.20
CA TYR A 96 7.30 -1.11 -7.77
C TYR A 96 5.95 -1.76 -7.40
N ARG A 97 6.00 -3.01 -6.96
CA ARG A 97 4.80 -3.81 -6.69
C ARG A 97 4.35 -3.80 -5.24
N TYR A 98 5.15 -3.24 -4.33
CA TYR A 98 4.89 -3.27 -2.89
C TYR A 98 4.83 -1.88 -2.28
#